data_4e615d278354c4ab684a4001235969b9
#
_entry.id   4e615d278354c4ab684a4001235969b9
#
_cell.length_a   1.000
_cell.length_b   1.000
_cell.length_c   1.000
_cell.angle_alpha   90.00
_cell.angle_beta   90.00
_cell.angle_gamma   90.00
#
_symmetry.space_group_name_H-M   'P 1'
#
loop_
_entity.id
_entity.type
_entity.pdbx_description
1 polymer ?
#
loop_
_entity_poly.entity_id
_entity_poly.type
_entity_poly.pdbx_seq_one_letter_code
_entity_poly.pdbx_strand_id
1 'polypeptide(L)'
;MTEPTPPSLKQLSIQRTAPGGPRRRRWGLWVGAALAVVAVGAFVLRPGKTEVQVTSVGTTYPSQQYAQLTASGYVVAQRRAAVASKATGRLEVLNVREGSQVKQGDVLARLDASDVRAALAQAQAAVRQAEAAVAQAGVERTQAEADLARQQALLAKGFVSTQAVETAQTRVAAAKAAVATAEAAAAVARSQVKVQQVNLDFTEIRAPFDGVVLVKNANVGDIITPFS
;
A
#
# COMPACT_ATOMS: atom_id res chain seq x y z
N MET A 1 -59.71 -23.24 12.12
CA MET A 1 -60.13 -22.41 13.27
C MET A 1 -59.46 -21.07 13.06
N THR A 2 -60.27 -20.29 12.49
CA THR A 2 -60.86 -18.97 12.85
C THR A 2 -59.82 -17.86 12.87
N GLU A 3 -59.71 -17.09 11.75
CA GLU A 3 -60.51 -15.88 11.42
C GLU A 3 -60.39 -14.68 12.37
N PRO A 4 -60.73 -13.51 11.86
CA PRO A 4 -60.10 -12.64 10.84
C PRO A 4 -60.01 -11.18 11.33
N THR A 5 -59.40 -10.38 10.54
CA THR A 5 -59.38 -8.91 10.58
C THR A 5 -60.65 -8.27 10.09
N PRO A 6 -60.94 -7.03 10.47
CA PRO A 6 -61.47 -6.12 9.48
C PRO A 6 -60.82 -4.71 9.45
N PRO A 7 -61.08 -3.97 8.38
CA PRO A 7 -60.38 -2.74 8.06
C PRO A 7 -61.10 -1.50 8.60
N SER A 8 -60.38 -0.41 8.79
CA SER A 8 -61.00 0.88 9.01
C SER A 8 -60.63 1.92 7.97
N LEU A 9 -61.66 2.34 7.32
CA LEU A 9 -61.79 3.50 6.47
C LEU A 9 -61.48 4.80 7.22
N LYS A 10 -60.77 5.70 6.60
CA LYS A 10 -61.09 7.14 6.64
C LYS A 10 -60.38 7.89 5.50
N GLN A 11 -61.05 7.81 4.37
CA GLN A 11 -61.07 8.95 3.42
C GLN A 11 -62.06 9.97 3.99
N LEU A 12 -61.68 11.19 3.88
CA LEU A 12 -62.50 12.38 3.64
C LEU A 12 -61.86 13.57 4.33
N SER A 13 -61.14 14.36 3.61
CA SER A 13 -60.96 15.77 3.98
C SER A 13 -61.29 16.65 2.79
N ILE A 14 -62.25 17.43 3.06
CA ILE A 14 -62.95 18.38 2.18
C ILE A 14 -62.03 19.56 1.89
N GLN A 15 -61.87 19.87 0.62
CA GLN A 15 -61.30 21.13 0.17
C GLN A 15 -62.22 22.31 0.55
N ARG A 16 -61.74 23.23 1.31
CA ARG A 16 -62.35 24.53 1.47
C ARG A 16 -61.57 25.60 0.73
N THR A 17 -62.21 26.08 -0.34
CA THR A 17 -61.82 27.28 -1.05
C THR A 17 -62.05 28.49 -0.15
N ALA A 18 -61.01 29.28 0.09
CA ALA A 18 -61.11 30.55 0.78
C ALA A 18 -61.04 31.73 -0.22
N PRO A 19 -61.82 32.73 -0.03
CA PRO A 19 -61.94 33.86 -0.92
C PRO A 19 -60.82 34.89 -0.81
N GLY A 20 -60.68 35.68 -1.86
CA GLY A 20 -59.64 36.64 -2.06
C GLY A 20 -59.55 37.74 -0.96
N GLY A 21 -58.33 38.03 -0.61
CA GLY A 21 -57.97 39.15 0.25
C GLY A 21 -57.35 40.32 -0.57
N PRO A 22 -57.36 41.51 -0.05
CA PRO A 22 -57.28 42.77 -0.80
C PRO A 22 -55.89 43.10 -1.30
N ARG A 23 -55.90 43.80 -2.42
CA ARG A 23 -54.76 44.46 -3.07
C ARG A 23 -54.00 45.35 -2.08
N ARG A 24 -52.96 44.86 -1.48
CA ARG A 24 -52.02 45.71 -0.68
C ARG A 24 -51.18 46.49 -1.64
N ARG A 25 -51.45 47.82 -1.50
CA ARG A 25 -50.84 48.96 -2.12
C ARG A 25 -49.32 48.89 -2.09
N ARG A 26 -48.71 48.88 -3.28
CA ARG A 26 -47.24 48.84 -3.54
C ARG A 26 -46.38 49.93 -2.90
N TRP A 27 -46.97 50.69 -1.97
CA TRP A 27 -46.27 51.79 -1.34
C TRP A 27 -45.24 51.32 -0.29
N GLY A 28 -45.44 50.14 0.32
CA GLY A 28 -44.48 49.58 1.25
C GLY A 28 -43.15 49.18 0.61
N LEU A 29 -43.16 48.80 -0.68
CA LEU A 29 -41.93 48.47 -1.39
C LEU A 29 -41.05 49.71 -1.68
N TRP A 30 -41.68 50.85 -1.93
CA TRP A 30 -40.95 52.12 -2.14
C TRP A 30 -40.37 52.68 -0.86
N VAL A 31 -41.07 52.53 0.26
CA VAL A 31 -40.56 52.89 1.59
C VAL A 31 -39.42 51.99 2.01
N GLY A 32 -39.50 50.68 1.74
CA GLY A 32 -38.42 49.74 2.01
C GLY A 32 -37.15 50.03 1.18
N ALA A 33 -37.33 50.37 -0.12
CA ALA A 33 -36.24 50.76 -0.98
C ALA A 33 -35.55 52.08 -0.54
N ALA A 34 -36.34 53.06 -0.13
CA ALA A 34 -35.81 54.35 0.39
C ALA A 34 -35.01 54.11 1.70
N LEU A 35 -35.51 53.27 2.58
CA LEU A 35 -34.82 52.94 3.84
C LEU A 35 -33.50 52.16 3.57
N ALA A 36 -33.51 51.27 2.58
CA ALA A 36 -32.29 50.54 2.19
C ALA A 36 -31.22 51.47 1.61
N VAL A 37 -31.62 52.46 0.77
CA VAL A 37 -30.68 53.45 0.24
C VAL A 37 -30.10 54.36 1.34
N VAL A 38 -30.90 54.75 2.32
CA VAL A 38 -30.43 55.52 3.46
C VAL A 38 -29.49 54.68 4.34
N ALA A 39 -29.78 53.38 4.54
CA ALA A 39 -28.92 52.48 5.32
C ALA A 39 -27.58 52.26 4.64
N VAL A 40 -27.58 52.04 3.30
CA VAL A 40 -26.35 51.89 2.51
C VAL A 40 -25.55 53.20 2.51
N GLY A 41 -26.22 54.36 2.36
CA GLY A 41 -25.57 55.67 2.44
C GLY A 41 -24.93 55.94 3.80
N ALA A 42 -25.63 55.58 4.89
CA ALA A 42 -25.09 55.70 6.26
C ALA A 42 -23.93 54.71 6.53
N PHE A 43 -23.93 53.55 5.87
CA PHE A 43 -22.83 52.59 5.98
C PHE A 43 -21.58 53.03 5.23
N VAL A 44 -21.75 53.65 4.05
CA VAL A 44 -20.63 54.14 3.22
C VAL A 44 -20.02 55.45 3.79
N LEU A 45 -20.83 56.26 4.47
CA LEU A 45 -20.38 57.51 5.12
C LEU A 45 -19.82 57.30 6.55
N ARG A 46 -19.67 56.05 7.02
CA ARG A 46 -18.96 55.86 8.27
C ARG A 46 -17.49 56.21 8.07
N PRO A 47 -16.96 57.23 8.73
CA PRO A 47 -15.54 57.53 8.65
C PRO A 47 -14.78 56.30 9.17
N GLY A 48 -13.99 55.68 8.29
CA GLY A 48 -13.10 54.61 8.67
C GLY A 48 -12.22 55.09 9.81
N LYS A 49 -12.20 54.33 10.88
CA LYS A 49 -11.26 54.56 11.99
C LYS A 49 -9.86 54.45 11.42
N THR A 50 -9.15 55.54 11.32
CA THR A 50 -7.74 55.53 10.96
C THR A 50 -7.00 54.83 12.11
N GLU A 51 -6.53 53.65 11.87
CA GLU A 51 -5.59 52.97 12.80
C GLU A 51 -4.26 53.75 12.74
N VAL A 52 -4.04 54.52 13.75
CA VAL A 52 -2.75 55.15 13.95
C VAL A 52 -1.86 54.10 14.64
N GLN A 53 -0.90 53.56 13.92
CA GLN A 53 0.15 52.75 14.54
C GLN A 53 1.01 53.67 15.44
N VAL A 54 0.80 53.53 16.72
CA VAL A 54 1.65 54.18 17.72
C VAL A 54 2.90 53.34 17.90
N THR A 55 3.98 53.75 17.27
CA THR A 55 5.30 53.14 17.54
C THR A 55 5.88 53.79 18.79
N SER A 56 5.98 53.05 19.85
CA SER A 56 6.71 53.48 21.04
C SER A 56 8.21 53.56 20.72
N VAL A 57 8.78 54.72 20.73
CA VAL A 57 10.22 54.89 20.64
C VAL A 57 10.80 54.57 22.00
N GLY A 58 11.29 53.33 22.17
CA GLY A 58 12.07 52.96 23.31
C GLY A 58 13.52 53.40 23.12
N THR A 59 14.08 54.10 24.10
CA THR A 59 15.53 54.37 24.14
C THR A 59 16.26 53.05 24.39
N THR A 60 16.92 52.53 23.36
CA THR A 60 17.80 51.38 23.49
C THR A 60 19.14 51.86 24.04
N TYR A 61 19.47 51.46 25.24
CA TYR A 61 20.79 51.71 25.81
C TYR A 61 21.79 50.74 25.14
N PRO A 62 22.98 51.23 24.68
CA PRO A 62 23.98 50.39 24.01
C PRO A 62 24.47 49.21 24.83
N SER A 63 24.34 49.31 26.17
CA SER A 63 24.74 48.26 27.10
C SER A 63 23.85 47.03 27.08
N GLN A 64 22.61 47.11 26.46
CA GLN A 64 21.73 45.94 26.33
C GLN A 64 22.00 45.07 25.09
N GLN A 65 22.83 45.57 24.16
CA GLN A 65 23.16 44.87 22.93
C GLN A 65 24.16 43.71 23.11
N TYR A 66 24.74 43.58 24.30
CA TYR A 66 25.74 42.53 24.61
C TYR A 66 25.27 41.50 25.62
N ALA A 67 23.97 41.34 25.77
CA ALA A 67 23.49 40.19 26.50
C ALA A 67 23.77 38.92 25.66
N GLN A 68 24.99 38.39 25.76
CA GLN A 68 25.32 37.05 25.30
C GLN A 68 24.51 36.08 26.16
N LEU A 69 23.39 35.62 25.60
CA LEU A 69 22.62 34.54 26.21
C LEU A 69 23.49 33.28 26.18
N THR A 70 24.11 32.94 27.27
CA THR A 70 24.79 31.66 27.41
C THR A 70 23.72 30.62 27.76
N ALA A 71 23.24 29.89 26.74
CA ALA A 71 22.39 28.73 26.97
C ALA A 71 23.26 27.47 27.00
N SER A 72 23.18 26.70 28.05
CA SER A 72 23.71 25.34 28.10
C SER A 72 22.58 24.36 27.82
N GLY A 73 22.82 23.43 26.93
CA GLY A 73 21.86 22.42 26.56
C GLY A 73 22.54 21.12 26.13
N TYR A 74 21.79 20.04 26.15
CA TYR A 74 22.28 18.76 25.66
C TYR A 74 21.69 18.54 24.26
N VAL A 75 22.58 18.18 23.32
CA VAL A 75 22.14 17.69 22.01
C VAL A 75 21.92 16.21 22.12
N VAL A 76 20.66 15.80 22.00
CA VAL A 76 20.28 14.39 21.94
C VAL A 76 19.87 14.01 20.53
N ALA A 77 20.26 12.82 20.10
CA ALA A 77 19.85 12.32 18.80
C ALA A 77 18.33 12.09 18.79
N GLN A 78 17.63 12.65 17.82
CA GLN A 78 16.20 12.49 17.64
C GLN A 78 15.81 11.03 17.36
N ARG A 79 16.68 10.27 16.71
CA ARG A 79 16.53 8.84 16.44
C ARG A 79 17.80 8.11 16.83
N ARG A 80 17.62 7.00 17.52
CA ARG A 80 18.69 6.09 17.87
C ARG A 80 18.22 4.66 17.68
N ALA A 81 18.95 3.85 16.93
CA ALA A 81 18.65 2.45 16.74
C ALA A 81 19.92 1.60 16.94
N ALA A 82 19.77 0.48 17.62
CA ALA A 82 20.75 -0.58 17.60
C ALA A 82 20.47 -1.43 16.34
N VAL A 83 21.44 -1.55 15.46
CA VAL A 83 21.34 -2.36 14.24
C VAL A 83 21.99 -3.70 14.51
N ALA A 84 21.19 -4.76 14.47
CA ALA A 84 21.64 -6.14 14.62
C ALA A 84 21.34 -6.94 13.34
N SER A 85 22.03 -8.07 13.16
CA SER A 85 21.72 -9.01 12.09
C SER A 85 20.40 -9.74 12.36
N LYS A 86 19.67 -10.11 11.32
CA LYS A 86 18.53 -11.04 11.39
C LYS A 86 18.97 -12.49 11.13
N ALA A 87 20.14 -12.69 10.55
CA ALA A 87 20.73 -14.00 10.29
C ALA A 87 21.90 -14.26 11.23
N THR A 88 22.16 -15.54 11.50
CA THR A 88 23.40 -15.97 12.16
C THR A 88 24.46 -16.25 11.11
N GLY A 89 25.66 -15.76 11.34
CA GLY A 89 26.79 -15.99 10.45
C GLY A 89 28.06 -15.31 10.91
N ARG A 90 29.17 -15.67 10.27
CA ARG A 90 30.45 -15.01 10.50
C ARG A 90 30.48 -13.68 9.75
N LEU A 91 30.92 -12.61 10.38
CA LEU A 91 31.08 -11.32 9.77
C LEU A 91 32.27 -11.33 8.78
N GLU A 92 31.95 -11.23 7.49
CA GLU A 92 32.94 -11.28 6.41
C GLU A 92 33.48 -9.87 6.10
N VAL A 93 32.59 -8.90 6.00
CA VAL A 93 32.92 -7.52 5.65
C VAL A 93 32.22 -6.56 6.58
N LEU A 94 32.96 -5.53 6.99
CA LEU A 94 32.44 -4.41 7.77
C LEU A 94 32.87 -3.10 7.09
N ASN A 95 31.91 -2.38 6.53
CA ASN A 95 32.15 -1.18 5.71
C ASN A 95 32.16 0.11 6.51
N VAL A 96 31.86 0.06 7.81
CA VAL A 96 31.69 1.25 8.63
C VAL A 96 32.64 1.26 9.83
N ARG A 97 32.95 2.46 10.28
CA ARG A 97 33.71 2.76 11.50
C ARG A 97 32.90 3.71 12.36
N GLU A 98 33.28 3.85 13.61
CA GLU A 98 32.72 4.88 14.48
C GLU A 98 32.94 6.26 13.88
N GLY A 99 31.91 7.10 13.87
CA GLY A 99 31.90 8.40 13.21
C GLY A 99 31.56 8.38 11.72
N SER A 100 31.39 7.20 11.08
CA SER A 100 31.00 7.12 9.66
C SER A 100 29.60 7.64 9.44
N GLN A 101 29.41 8.49 8.42
CA GLN A 101 28.10 8.90 7.95
C GLN A 101 27.53 7.82 7.00
N VAL A 102 26.28 7.47 7.20
CA VAL A 102 25.58 6.44 6.44
C VAL A 102 24.21 6.95 5.99
N LYS A 103 23.76 6.51 4.83
CA LYS A 103 22.42 6.77 4.31
C LYS A 103 21.53 5.55 4.51
N GLN A 104 20.23 5.78 4.51
CA GLN A 104 19.25 4.70 4.56
C GLN A 104 19.48 3.69 3.43
N GLY A 105 19.57 2.41 3.78
CA GLY A 105 19.82 1.31 2.83
C GLY A 105 21.30 0.99 2.60
N ASP A 106 22.24 1.82 3.04
CA ASP A 106 23.67 1.51 2.90
C ASP A 106 24.02 0.21 3.61
N VAL A 107 24.87 -0.61 2.98
CA VAL A 107 25.34 -1.88 3.53
C VAL A 107 26.44 -1.59 4.55
N LEU A 108 26.10 -1.74 5.82
CA LEU A 108 27.01 -1.55 6.95
C LEU A 108 27.97 -2.72 7.10
N ALA A 109 27.43 -3.93 6.97
CA ALA A 109 28.18 -5.16 7.14
C ALA A 109 27.59 -6.29 6.31
N ARG A 110 28.37 -7.31 6.02
CA ARG A 110 27.95 -8.51 5.32
C ARG A 110 28.45 -9.75 6.06
N LEU A 111 27.54 -10.68 6.27
CA LEU A 111 27.83 -12.01 6.80
C LEU A 111 28.27 -12.94 5.69
N ASP A 112 28.99 -14.00 6.04
CA ASP A 112 29.24 -15.13 5.15
C ASP A 112 27.90 -15.74 4.75
N ALA A 113 27.64 -15.74 3.45
CA ALA A 113 26.38 -16.18 2.85
C ALA A 113 26.56 -17.42 1.99
N SER A 114 27.68 -18.16 2.13
CA SER A 114 28.00 -19.33 1.31
C SER A 114 26.89 -20.38 1.35
N ASP A 115 26.43 -20.74 2.54
CA ASP A 115 25.38 -21.73 2.74
C ASP A 115 24.03 -21.27 2.21
N VAL A 116 23.70 -19.98 2.43
CA VAL A 116 22.43 -19.40 1.97
C VAL A 116 22.43 -19.29 0.43
N ARG A 117 23.56 -18.96 -0.20
CA ARG A 117 23.69 -18.97 -1.66
C ARG A 117 23.54 -20.36 -2.24
N ALA A 118 24.11 -21.38 -1.59
CA ALA A 118 23.95 -22.77 -2.00
C ALA A 118 22.48 -23.21 -1.90
N ALA A 119 21.79 -22.88 -0.80
CA ALA A 119 20.38 -23.15 -0.63
C ALA A 119 19.51 -22.43 -1.67
N LEU A 120 19.83 -21.18 -2.00
CA LEU A 120 19.16 -20.43 -3.07
C LEU A 120 19.37 -21.10 -4.43
N ALA A 121 20.58 -21.54 -4.74
CA ALA A 121 20.89 -22.24 -5.99
C ALA A 121 20.13 -23.58 -6.09
N GLN A 122 20.00 -24.30 -4.98
CA GLN A 122 19.20 -25.52 -4.90
C GLN A 122 17.71 -25.22 -5.16
N ALA A 123 17.15 -24.19 -4.52
CA ALA A 123 15.75 -23.79 -4.74
C ALA A 123 15.50 -23.38 -6.19
N GLN A 124 16.43 -22.65 -6.81
CA GLN A 124 16.37 -22.29 -8.23
C GLN A 124 16.41 -23.52 -9.16
N ALA A 125 17.19 -24.56 -8.80
CA ALA A 125 17.20 -25.81 -9.54
C ALA A 125 15.85 -26.53 -9.45
N ALA A 126 15.22 -26.52 -8.27
CA ALA A 126 13.88 -27.09 -8.09
C ALA A 126 12.81 -26.36 -8.93
N VAL A 127 12.92 -25.04 -9.09
CA VAL A 127 12.04 -24.28 -10.01
C VAL A 127 12.22 -24.76 -11.45
N ARG A 128 13.46 -24.86 -11.92
CA ARG A 128 13.71 -25.36 -13.29
C ARG A 128 13.17 -26.78 -13.52
N GLN A 129 13.27 -27.66 -12.53
CA GLN A 129 12.70 -29.00 -12.59
C GLN A 129 11.16 -28.94 -12.68
N ALA A 130 10.51 -28.11 -11.85
CA ALA A 130 9.06 -27.96 -11.86
C ALA A 130 8.57 -27.33 -13.19
N GLU A 131 9.28 -26.35 -13.73
CA GLU A 131 8.98 -25.75 -15.03
C GLU A 131 9.13 -26.74 -16.20
N ALA A 132 10.09 -27.65 -16.13
CA ALA A 132 10.22 -28.72 -17.11
C ALA A 132 9.01 -29.68 -17.03
N ALA A 133 8.50 -29.98 -15.81
CA ALA A 133 7.30 -30.78 -15.65
C ALA A 133 6.05 -30.07 -16.20
N VAL A 134 5.93 -28.76 -16.06
CA VAL A 134 4.86 -27.98 -16.70
C VAL A 134 4.95 -28.06 -18.21
N ALA A 135 6.16 -27.94 -18.78
CA ALA A 135 6.36 -28.05 -20.22
C ALA A 135 5.98 -29.45 -20.73
N GLN A 136 6.35 -30.51 -20.01
CA GLN A 136 5.98 -31.89 -20.36
C GLN A 136 4.45 -32.07 -20.35
N ALA A 137 3.77 -31.66 -19.27
CA ALA A 137 2.33 -31.74 -19.16
C ALA A 137 1.62 -30.90 -20.26
N GLY A 138 2.21 -29.78 -20.65
CA GLY A 138 1.75 -28.95 -21.77
C GLY A 138 1.79 -29.66 -23.11
N VAL A 139 2.86 -30.40 -23.39
CA VAL A 139 3.00 -31.24 -24.60
C VAL A 139 1.93 -32.34 -24.60
N GLU A 140 1.77 -33.05 -23.46
CA GLU A 140 0.73 -34.10 -23.32
C GLU A 140 -0.67 -33.56 -23.54
N ARG A 141 -1.00 -32.35 -23.01
CA ARG A 141 -2.26 -31.67 -23.29
C ARG A 141 -2.45 -31.37 -24.77
N THR A 142 -1.43 -30.81 -25.42
CA THR A 142 -1.50 -30.47 -26.84
C THR A 142 -1.73 -31.72 -27.70
N GLN A 143 -1.07 -32.84 -27.35
CA GLN A 143 -1.26 -34.11 -28.03
C GLN A 143 -2.67 -34.66 -27.81
N ALA A 144 -3.19 -34.60 -26.58
CA ALA A 144 -4.56 -35.04 -26.28
C ALA A 144 -5.61 -34.20 -27.03
N GLU A 145 -5.41 -32.88 -27.12
CA GLU A 145 -6.30 -31.98 -27.88
C GLU A 145 -6.26 -32.28 -29.40
N ALA A 146 -5.07 -32.57 -29.95
CA ALA A 146 -4.94 -32.98 -31.35
C ALA A 146 -5.62 -34.32 -31.61
N ASP A 147 -5.49 -35.29 -30.70
CA ASP A 147 -6.17 -36.59 -30.79
C ASP A 147 -7.68 -36.41 -30.73
N LEU A 148 -8.20 -35.58 -29.81
CA LEU A 148 -9.64 -35.28 -29.76
C LEU A 148 -10.15 -34.67 -31.08
N ALA A 149 -9.44 -33.68 -31.61
CA ALA A 149 -9.83 -33.08 -32.91
C ALA A 149 -9.88 -34.11 -34.05
N ARG A 150 -8.92 -35.04 -34.07
CA ARG A 150 -8.87 -36.14 -35.04
C ARG A 150 -10.06 -37.06 -34.86
N GLN A 151 -10.38 -37.48 -33.62
CA GLN A 151 -11.53 -38.35 -33.34
C GLN A 151 -12.88 -37.69 -33.74
N GLN A 152 -13.02 -36.39 -33.48
CA GLN A 152 -14.20 -35.62 -33.87
C GLN A 152 -14.35 -35.56 -35.40
N ALA A 153 -13.27 -35.35 -36.13
CA ALA A 153 -13.27 -35.33 -37.57
C ALA A 153 -13.61 -36.71 -38.16
N LEU A 154 -13.17 -37.80 -37.53
CA LEU A 154 -13.49 -39.17 -37.94
C LEU A 154 -14.94 -39.53 -37.58
N LEU A 155 -15.48 -39.07 -36.46
CA LEU A 155 -16.87 -39.26 -36.09
C LEU A 155 -17.82 -38.61 -37.11
N ALA A 156 -17.47 -37.37 -37.53
CA ALA A 156 -18.27 -36.66 -38.57
C ALA A 156 -18.32 -37.41 -39.91
N LYS A 157 -17.34 -38.30 -40.16
CA LYS A 157 -17.29 -39.18 -41.34
C LYS A 157 -17.86 -40.59 -41.10
N GLY A 158 -18.30 -40.87 -39.86
CA GLY A 158 -18.85 -42.17 -39.49
C GLY A 158 -17.83 -43.29 -39.28
N PHE A 159 -16.51 -42.96 -39.13
CA PHE A 159 -15.45 -43.97 -38.98
C PHE A 159 -15.17 -44.39 -37.55
N VAL A 160 -15.66 -43.67 -36.55
CA VAL A 160 -15.45 -43.98 -35.13
C VAL A 160 -16.77 -43.84 -34.36
N SER A 161 -16.84 -44.43 -33.16
CA SER A 161 -17.98 -44.37 -32.27
C SER A 161 -17.96 -43.08 -31.42
N THR A 162 -19.14 -42.68 -30.89
CA THR A 162 -19.25 -41.62 -29.91
C THR A 162 -18.42 -41.88 -28.66
N GLN A 163 -18.34 -43.14 -28.23
CA GLN A 163 -17.49 -43.59 -27.09
C GLN A 163 -16.03 -43.24 -27.29
N ALA A 164 -15.48 -43.33 -28.51
CA ALA A 164 -14.12 -42.97 -28.79
C ALA A 164 -13.87 -41.45 -28.60
N VAL A 165 -14.83 -40.59 -28.97
CA VAL A 165 -14.72 -39.14 -28.72
C VAL A 165 -14.85 -38.82 -27.24
N GLU A 166 -15.75 -39.45 -26.51
CA GLU A 166 -15.91 -39.28 -25.06
C GLU A 166 -14.64 -39.67 -24.33
N THR A 167 -13.99 -40.76 -24.73
CA THR A 167 -12.70 -41.19 -24.18
C THR A 167 -11.62 -40.13 -24.44
N ALA A 168 -11.53 -39.60 -25.65
CA ALA A 168 -10.59 -38.55 -26.00
C ALA A 168 -10.87 -37.26 -25.21
N GLN A 169 -12.13 -36.90 -24.99
CA GLN A 169 -12.53 -35.74 -24.15
C GLN A 169 -12.06 -35.91 -22.70
N THR A 170 -12.27 -37.09 -22.13
CA THR A 170 -11.81 -37.42 -20.77
C THR A 170 -10.28 -37.33 -20.67
N ARG A 171 -9.57 -37.76 -21.70
CA ARG A 171 -8.11 -37.66 -21.77
C ARG A 171 -7.63 -36.19 -21.83
N VAL A 172 -8.30 -35.35 -22.58
CA VAL A 172 -8.00 -33.89 -22.60
C VAL A 172 -8.27 -33.28 -21.21
N ALA A 173 -9.37 -33.65 -20.55
CA ALA A 173 -9.67 -33.16 -19.21
C ALA A 173 -8.60 -33.58 -18.20
N ALA A 174 -8.15 -34.84 -18.25
CA ALA A 174 -7.06 -35.34 -17.42
C ALA A 174 -5.73 -34.61 -17.69
N ALA A 175 -5.39 -34.39 -18.95
CA ALA A 175 -4.17 -33.65 -19.32
C ALA A 175 -4.21 -32.17 -18.88
N LYS A 176 -5.37 -31.52 -18.95
CA LYS A 176 -5.55 -30.15 -18.40
C LYS A 176 -5.37 -30.13 -16.88
N ALA A 177 -5.90 -31.11 -16.17
CA ALA A 177 -5.72 -31.22 -14.73
C ALA A 177 -4.24 -31.48 -14.37
N ALA A 178 -3.52 -32.27 -15.16
CA ALA A 178 -2.08 -32.50 -14.99
C ALA A 178 -1.27 -31.22 -15.15
N VAL A 179 -1.59 -30.38 -16.16
CA VAL A 179 -0.95 -29.05 -16.33
C VAL A 179 -1.20 -28.18 -15.10
N ALA A 180 -2.45 -28.08 -14.64
CA ALA A 180 -2.78 -27.27 -13.44
C ALA A 180 -2.02 -27.74 -12.20
N THR A 181 -1.88 -29.05 -12.02
CA THR A 181 -1.10 -29.62 -10.91
C THR A 181 0.39 -29.28 -11.02
N ALA A 182 0.97 -29.38 -12.21
CA ALA A 182 2.36 -29.03 -12.45
C ALA A 182 2.62 -27.52 -12.25
N GLU A 183 1.70 -26.65 -12.69
CA GLU A 183 1.76 -25.20 -12.48
C GLU A 183 1.71 -24.86 -10.99
N ALA A 184 0.84 -25.52 -10.21
CA ALA A 184 0.78 -25.35 -8.77
C ALA A 184 2.10 -25.76 -8.09
N ALA A 185 2.71 -26.89 -8.51
CA ALA A 185 4.01 -27.31 -8.02
C ALA A 185 5.12 -26.28 -8.36
N ALA A 186 5.11 -25.72 -9.57
CA ALA A 186 6.06 -24.67 -9.97
C ALA A 186 5.86 -23.40 -9.13
N ALA A 187 4.63 -23.02 -8.81
CA ALA A 187 4.34 -21.89 -7.94
C ALA A 187 4.89 -22.08 -6.52
N VAL A 188 4.77 -23.28 -5.95
CA VAL A 188 5.38 -23.65 -4.66
C VAL A 188 6.90 -23.52 -4.72
N ALA A 189 7.54 -24.07 -5.77
CA ALA A 189 8.99 -23.98 -5.94
C ALA A 189 9.47 -22.52 -6.05
N ARG A 190 8.75 -21.66 -6.79
CA ARG A 190 9.05 -20.21 -6.88
C ARG A 190 8.92 -19.51 -5.54
N SER A 191 7.92 -19.89 -4.75
CA SER A 191 7.76 -19.34 -3.39
C SER A 191 8.95 -19.73 -2.50
N GLN A 192 9.49 -20.93 -2.64
CA GLN A 192 10.67 -21.37 -1.91
C GLN A 192 11.92 -20.56 -2.30
N VAL A 193 12.11 -20.23 -3.57
CA VAL A 193 13.18 -19.31 -4.02
C VAL A 193 13.05 -17.96 -3.34
N LYS A 194 11.84 -17.42 -3.23
CA LYS A 194 11.61 -16.14 -2.55
C LYS A 194 11.99 -16.18 -1.07
N VAL A 195 11.71 -17.29 -0.38
CA VAL A 195 12.13 -17.50 1.02
C VAL A 195 13.65 -17.46 1.12
N GLN A 196 14.37 -18.20 0.24
CA GLN A 196 15.83 -18.20 0.27
C GLN A 196 16.43 -16.84 -0.11
N GLN A 197 15.76 -16.08 -0.96
CA GLN A 197 16.19 -14.73 -1.33
C GLN A 197 16.09 -13.77 -0.15
N VAL A 198 15.01 -13.85 0.63
CA VAL A 198 14.87 -13.09 1.88
C VAL A 198 15.93 -13.51 2.92
N ASN A 199 16.24 -14.80 3.02
CA ASN A 199 17.31 -15.26 3.90
C ASN A 199 18.68 -14.69 3.46
N LEU A 200 18.93 -14.60 2.16
CA LEU A 200 20.14 -13.97 1.63
C LEU A 200 20.17 -12.47 1.96
N ASP A 201 19.06 -11.76 1.82
CA ASP A 201 18.98 -10.35 2.18
C ASP A 201 19.26 -10.12 3.67
N PHE A 202 18.92 -11.07 4.55
CA PHE A 202 19.22 -10.97 5.97
C PHE A 202 20.71 -11.12 6.29
N THR A 203 21.53 -11.60 5.36
CA THR A 203 22.99 -11.63 5.53
C THR A 203 23.65 -10.27 5.31
N GLU A 204 22.92 -9.31 4.72
CA GLU A 204 23.37 -7.93 4.57
C GLU A 204 22.72 -7.05 5.65
N ILE A 205 23.55 -6.45 6.48
CA ILE A 205 23.11 -5.53 7.52
C ILE A 205 23.09 -4.13 6.93
N ARG A 206 21.91 -3.51 6.87
CA ARG A 206 21.72 -2.19 6.24
C ARG A 206 21.29 -1.13 7.23
N ALA A 207 21.63 0.12 6.94
CA ALA A 207 21.22 1.28 7.72
C ALA A 207 19.69 1.50 7.62
N PRO A 208 18.96 1.63 8.73
CA PRO A 208 17.51 1.85 8.74
C PRO A 208 17.12 3.30 8.41
N PHE A 209 18.02 4.26 8.57
CA PHE A 209 17.84 5.69 8.29
C PHE A 209 19.20 6.38 8.13
N ASP A 210 19.17 7.62 7.63
CA ASP A 210 20.37 8.46 7.50
C ASP A 210 20.91 8.86 8.87
N GLY A 211 22.20 8.69 9.09
CA GLY A 211 22.78 8.98 10.40
C GLY A 211 24.28 8.80 10.47
N VAL A 212 24.77 8.78 11.70
CA VAL A 212 26.18 8.57 12.02
C VAL A 212 26.30 7.35 12.93
N VAL A 213 27.26 6.48 12.64
CA VAL A 213 27.59 5.32 13.47
C VAL A 213 28.27 5.80 14.75
N LEU A 214 27.65 5.56 15.90
CA LEU A 214 28.18 6.01 17.19
C LEU A 214 29.16 5.00 17.76
N VAL A 215 28.81 3.73 17.79
CA VAL A 215 29.60 2.65 18.40
C VAL A 215 29.53 1.41 17.49
N LYS A 216 30.64 0.72 17.42
CA LYS A 216 30.80 -0.53 16.69
C LYS A 216 31.20 -1.65 17.66
N ASN A 217 30.28 -2.59 17.88
CA ASN A 217 30.52 -3.69 18.84
C ASN A 217 30.99 -4.99 18.18
N ALA A 218 31.12 -5.04 16.84
CA ALA A 218 31.49 -6.24 16.11
C ALA A 218 32.73 -6.02 15.25
N ASN A 219 33.53 -7.06 15.08
CA ASN A 219 34.72 -7.06 14.22
C ASN A 219 34.60 -8.13 13.14
N VAL A 220 35.35 -7.94 12.05
CA VAL A 220 35.46 -8.93 10.99
C VAL A 220 35.99 -10.24 11.57
N GLY A 221 35.31 -11.34 11.28
CA GLY A 221 35.59 -12.66 11.82
C GLY A 221 34.71 -13.09 13.00
N ASP A 222 34.02 -12.13 13.66
CA ASP A 222 33.09 -12.46 14.75
C ASP A 222 31.88 -13.21 14.25
N ILE A 223 31.33 -14.08 15.09
CA ILE A 223 30.06 -14.75 14.84
C ILE A 223 28.95 -13.88 15.39
N ILE A 224 28.10 -13.41 14.47
CA ILE A 224 26.94 -12.58 14.80
C ILE A 224 25.70 -13.46 14.90
N THR A 225 24.91 -13.21 15.95
CA THR A 225 23.60 -13.83 16.14
C THR A 225 22.51 -12.75 16.26
N PRO A 226 21.22 -13.08 16.01
CA PRO A 226 20.13 -12.09 16.05
C PRO A 226 19.94 -11.38 17.39
N PHE A 227 20.57 -11.83 18.45
CA PHE A 227 20.44 -11.30 19.82
C PHE A 227 21.79 -10.86 20.41
N SER A 228 22.80 -10.70 19.60
CA SER A 228 24.14 -10.27 20.07
C SER A 228 24.23 -8.76 20.17
#